data_3209fa543eacc28b01e9462198244803
#
_entry.id   3209fa543eacc28b01e9462198244803
#
_cell.length_a   1.000
_cell.length_b   1.000
_cell.length_c   1.000
_cell.angle_alpha   90.00
_cell.angle_beta   90.00
_cell.angle_gamma   90.00
#
_symmetry.space_group_name_H-M   'P 1'
#
loop_
_entity.id
_entity.type
_entity.pdbx_description
1 polymer ?
#
loop_
_entity_poly.entity_id
_entity_poly.type
_entity_poly.pdbx_seq_one_letter_code
_entity_poly.pdbx_strand_id
1 'polypeptide(L)'
;RAKLIALAKTEINSEVRSCLAASCKRWVAKDSFPILAALIRRDEDVNDKHIPLLLWWAIENKAVSDGPAVAKLLADKSIWETSMMQSHIVKRLGQRFTAERTAANLKTAAKLLALAPTDSDRDQLAAGMEEGLRGNAVQNPPKSLLNETIKLWESRPHTPQLISFATRLGLHEAMDEAI
;
A
#
# COMPACT_ATOMS: atom_id res chain seq x y z
N ARG A 1 -23.67 2.92 -10.53
CA ARG A 1 -22.26 2.52 -10.32
C ARG A 1 -21.61 2.06 -11.62
N ALA A 2 -22.22 1.14 -12.40
CA ALA A 2 -21.64 0.69 -13.67
C ALA A 2 -21.29 1.84 -14.63
N LYS A 3 -22.15 2.86 -14.75
CA LYS A 3 -21.87 4.06 -15.56
C LYS A 3 -20.65 4.85 -15.08
N LEU A 4 -20.41 4.95 -13.77
CA LEU A 4 -19.24 5.65 -13.22
C LEU A 4 -17.94 4.86 -13.44
N ILE A 5 -18.00 3.52 -13.38
CA ILE A 5 -16.85 2.67 -13.72
C ILE A 5 -16.52 2.80 -15.21
N ALA A 6 -17.55 2.79 -16.08
CA ALA A 6 -17.34 3.01 -17.52
C ALA A 6 -16.72 4.40 -17.77
N LEU A 7 -17.27 5.44 -17.14
CA LEU A 7 -16.76 6.80 -17.23
C LEU A 7 -15.28 6.87 -16.77
N ALA A 8 -14.93 6.27 -15.63
CA ALA A 8 -13.55 6.25 -15.14
C ALA A 8 -12.56 5.62 -16.13
N LYS A 9 -13.04 4.65 -16.95
CA LYS A 9 -12.22 3.99 -17.99
C LYS A 9 -12.03 4.82 -19.25
N THR A 10 -13.01 5.63 -19.64
CA THR A 10 -13.07 6.25 -20.97
C THR A 10 -13.03 7.77 -20.97
N GLU A 11 -13.18 8.40 -19.80
CA GLU A 11 -13.21 9.87 -19.68
C GLU A 11 -11.88 10.49 -20.11
N ILE A 12 -11.92 11.45 -21.00
CA ILE A 12 -10.74 12.15 -21.54
C ILE A 12 -10.38 13.40 -20.74
N ASN A 13 -11.36 14.00 -20.05
CA ASN A 13 -11.15 15.23 -19.26
C ASN A 13 -10.59 14.87 -17.87
N SER A 14 -9.36 15.34 -17.57
CA SER A 14 -8.69 15.10 -16.30
C SER A 14 -9.43 15.72 -15.11
N GLU A 15 -10.13 16.84 -15.28
CA GLU A 15 -10.93 17.44 -14.20
C GLU A 15 -12.09 16.54 -13.77
N VAL A 16 -12.75 15.89 -14.75
CA VAL A 16 -13.82 14.92 -14.46
C VAL A 16 -13.25 13.70 -13.74
N ARG A 17 -12.08 13.18 -14.17
CA ARG A 17 -11.39 12.08 -13.48
C ARG A 17 -10.96 12.47 -12.07
N SER A 18 -10.48 13.69 -11.88
CA SER A 18 -10.16 14.28 -10.57
C SER A 18 -11.39 14.33 -9.66
N CYS A 19 -12.53 14.79 -10.17
CA CYS A 19 -13.80 14.80 -9.43
C CYS A 19 -14.27 13.40 -9.05
N LEU A 20 -14.10 12.40 -9.93
CA LEU A 20 -14.39 11.00 -9.63
C LEU A 20 -13.49 10.47 -8.50
N ALA A 21 -12.18 10.71 -8.58
CA ALA A 21 -11.23 10.31 -7.55
C ALA A 21 -11.57 10.92 -6.19
N ALA A 22 -11.85 12.23 -6.14
CA ALA A 22 -12.25 12.95 -4.94
C ALA A 22 -13.56 12.39 -4.35
N SER A 23 -14.52 12.03 -5.19
CA SER A 23 -15.81 11.47 -4.76
C SER A 23 -15.65 10.09 -4.14
N CYS A 24 -14.70 9.27 -4.61
CA CYS A 24 -14.40 7.95 -4.07
C CYS A 24 -14.02 7.97 -2.59
N LYS A 25 -13.47 9.06 -2.07
CA LYS A 25 -13.15 9.20 -0.65
C LYS A 25 -14.41 9.10 0.24
N ARG A 26 -15.54 9.59 -0.23
CA ARG A 26 -16.81 9.64 0.54
C ARG A 26 -17.64 8.36 0.44
N TRP A 27 -17.40 7.51 -0.55
CA TRP A 27 -18.18 6.29 -0.76
C TRP A 27 -17.58 5.11 0.00
N VAL A 28 -18.40 4.11 0.30
CA VAL A 28 -17.92 2.85 0.90
C VAL A 28 -17.02 2.08 -0.07
N ALA A 29 -16.12 1.25 0.47
CA ALA A 29 -15.11 0.54 -0.30
C ALA A 29 -15.67 -0.24 -1.50
N LYS A 30 -16.78 -0.98 -1.30
CA LYS A 30 -17.44 -1.78 -2.37
C LYS A 30 -17.90 -0.96 -3.57
N ASP A 31 -18.14 0.33 -3.39
CA ASP A 31 -18.62 1.23 -4.45
C ASP A 31 -17.47 2.05 -5.06
N SER A 32 -16.48 2.43 -4.25
CA SER A 32 -15.34 3.24 -4.68
C SER A 32 -14.24 2.42 -5.37
N PHE A 33 -13.89 1.24 -4.87
CA PHE A 33 -12.73 0.50 -5.38
C PHE A 33 -12.82 0.08 -6.85
N PRO A 34 -13.97 -0.31 -7.43
CA PRO A 34 -14.04 -0.56 -8.86
C PRO A 34 -13.76 0.68 -9.72
N ILE A 35 -14.10 1.87 -9.22
CA ILE A 35 -13.83 3.16 -9.87
C ILE A 35 -12.35 3.53 -9.68
N LEU A 36 -11.82 3.41 -8.47
CA LEU A 36 -10.39 3.64 -8.18
C LEU A 36 -9.51 2.72 -9.00
N ALA A 37 -9.85 1.43 -9.11
CA ALA A 37 -9.12 0.47 -9.93
C ALA A 37 -9.09 0.86 -11.42
N ALA A 38 -10.16 1.48 -11.93
CA ALA A 38 -10.20 1.99 -13.29
C ALA A 38 -9.32 3.24 -13.46
N LEU A 39 -9.36 4.18 -12.51
CA LEU A 39 -8.56 5.41 -12.54
C LEU A 39 -7.07 5.13 -12.32
N ILE A 40 -6.71 4.19 -11.45
CA ILE A 40 -5.31 3.79 -11.20
C ILE A 40 -4.63 3.27 -12.48
N ARG A 41 -5.38 2.67 -13.40
CA ARG A 41 -4.88 2.17 -14.70
C ARG A 41 -4.72 3.25 -15.77
N ARG A 42 -4.91 4.50 -15.42
CA ARG A 42 -4.78 5.64 -16.34
C ARG A 42 -3.36 6.23 -16.22
N ASP A 43 -2.43 5.75 -17.04
CA ASP A 43 -1.02 6.17 -17.00
C ASP A 43 -0.83 7.65 -17.34
N GLU A 44 -1.73 8.25 -18.10
CA GLU A 44 -1.71 9.68 -18.39
C GLU A 44 -1.87 10.58 -17.15
N ASP A 45 -2.45 10.05 -16.06
CA ASP A 45 -2.70 10.80 -14.83
C ASP A 45 -1.56 10.68 -13.80
N VAL A 46 -0.55 9.89 -14.08
CA VAL A 46 0.55 9.63 -13.14
C VAL A 46 1.28 10.90 -12.71
N ASN A 47 1.43 11.84 -13.62
CA ASN A 47 2.08 13.13 -13.39
C ASN A 47 1.08 14.28 -13.21
N ASP A 48 -0.21 13.99 -13.09
CA ASP A 48 -1.22 15.03 -12.80
C ASP A 48 -0.98 15.61 -11.39
N LYS A 49 -1.23 16.91 -11.27
CA LYS A 49 -0.97 17.64 -10.01
C LYS A 49 -1.84 17.18 -8.84
N HIS A 50 -3.02 16.66 -9.11
CA HIS A 50 -4.05 16.38 -8.09
C HIS A 50 -4.47 14.92 -8.03
N ILE A 51 -4.64 14.26 -9.19
CA ILE A 51 -5.25 12.92 -9.28
C ILE A 51 -4.50 11.89 -8.45
N PRO A 52 -3.16 11.78 -8.46
CA PRO A 52 -2.45 10.79 -7.65
C PRO A 52 -2.74 10.93 -6.14
N LEU A 53 -2.79 12.17 -5.66
CA LEU A 53 -3.07 12.42 -4.25
C LEU A 53 -4.53 12.16 -3.89
N LEU A 54 -5.48 12.47 -4.77
CA LEU A 54 -6.90 12.18 -4.58
C LEU A 54 -7.18 10.67 -4.55
N LEU A 55 -6.52 9.90 -5.42
CA LEU A 55 -6.57 8.45 -5.42
C LEU A 55 -6.00 7.88 -4.11
N TRP A 56 -4.83 8.38 -3.70
CA TRP A 56 -4.24 8.00 -2.43
C TRP A 56 -5.18 8.27 -1.24
N TRP A 57 -5.72 9.48 -1.12
CA TRP A 57 -6.64 9.83 -0.01
C TRP A 57 -7.91 8.97 0.01
N ALA A 58 -8.41 8.57 -1.15
CA ALA A 58 -9.56 7.68 -1.23
C ALA A 58 -9.22 6.27 -0.71
N ILE A 59 -8.03 5.74 -1.04
CA ILE A 59 -7.53 4.45 -0.56
C ILE A 59 -7.21 4.52 0.94
N GLU A 60 -6.49 5.56 1.38
CA GLU A 60 -6.10 5.76 2.77
C GLU A 60 -7.32 5.82 3.71
N ASN A 61 -8.36 6.54 3.30
CA ASN A 61 -9.62 6.59 4.05
C ASN A 61 -10.23 5.21 4.26
N LYS A 62 -10.10 4.29 3.28
CA LYS A 62 -10.57 2.89 3.39
C LYS A 62 -9.60 2.04 4.20
N ALA A 63 -8.31 2.34 4.20
CA ALA A 63 -7.33 1.65 5.04
C ALA A 63 -7.68 1.77 6.53
N VAL A 64 -8.20 2.94 6.95
CA VAL A 64 -8.67 3.17 8.32
C VAL A 64 -9.93 2.35 8.65
N SER A 65 -10.89 2.32 7.73
CA SER A 65 -12.24 1.76 7.98
C SER A 65 -12.39 0.32 7.51
N ASP A 66 -11.65 -0.11 6.50
CA ASP A 66 -11.80 -1.41 5.84
C ASP A 66 -10.49 -1.88 5.20
N GLY A 67 -9.48 -2.16 6.03
CA GLY A 67 -8.18 -2.70 5.58
C GLY A 67 -8.31 -3.98 4.74
N PRO A 68 -9.20 -4.94 5.08
CA PRO A 68 -9.45 -6.11 4.25
C PRO A 68 -9.91 -5.79 2.82
N ALA A 69 -10.69 -4.73 2.62
CA ALA A 69 -11.11 -4.31 1.30
C ALA A 69 -9.96 -3.72 0.48
N VAL A 70 -9.00 -3.03 1.12
CA VAL A 70 -7.75 -2.60 0.47
C VAL A 70 -6.95 -3.82 0.00
N ALA A 71 -6.78 -4.82 0.86
CA ALA A 71 -6.09 -6.05 0.49
C ALA A 71 -6.80 -6.81 -0.66
N LYS A 72 -8.14 -6.75 -0.72
CA LYS A 72 -8.92 -7.32 -1.83
C LYS A 72 -8.69 -6.57 -3.15
N LEU A 73 -8.58 -5.24 -3.14
CA LEU A 73 -8.20 -4.46 -4.32
C LEU A 73 -6.85 -4.91 -4.86
N LEU A 74 -5.88 -5.13 -3.96
CA LEU A 74 -4.51 -5.51 -4.30
C LEU A 74 -4.33 -7.01 -4.59
N ALA A 75 -5.38 -7.84 -4.47
CA ALA A 75 -5.35 -9.22 -4.93
C ALA A 75 -5.33 -9.32 -6.48
N ASP A 76 -5.72 -8.28 -7.19
CA ASP A 76 -5.52 -8.15 -8.64
C ASP A 76 -4.08 -7.74 -8.93
N LYS A 77 -3.27 -8.72 -9.36
CA LYS A 77 -1.83 -8.50 -9.63
C LYS A 77 -1.57 -7.42 -10.68
N SER A 78 -2.45 -7.28 -11.66
CA SER A 78 -2.28 -6.30 -12.74
C SER A 78 -2.34 -4.84 -12.27
N ILE A 79 -2.89 -4.60 -11.08
CA ILE A 79 -2.94 -3.24 -10.53
C ILE A 79 -1.56 -2.78 -10.03
N TRP A 80 -0.72 -3.72 -9.58
CA TRP A 80 0.63 -3.42 -9.12
C TRP A 80 1.55 -2.95 -10.24
N GLU A 81 1.31 -3.40 -11.47
CA GLU A 81 2.11 -3.04 -12.65
C GLU A 81 1.88 -1.61 -13.12
N THR A 82 0.86 -0.93 -12.61
CA THR A 82 0.52 0.44 -13.05
C THR A 82 1.51 1.46 -12.49
N SER A 83 1.87 2.44 -13.33
CA SER A 83 2.78 3.53 -12.95
C SER A 83 2.25 4.31 -11.73
N MET A 84 0.93 4.45 -11.62
CA MET A 84 0.25 5.10 -10.48
C MET A 84 0.51 4.37 -9.17
N MET A 85 0.39 3.04 -9.16
CA MET A 85 0.69 2.22 -7.97
C MET A 85 2.14 2.36 -7.57
N GLN A 86 3.06 2.16 -8.51
CA GLN A 86 4.50 2.17 -8.28
C GLN A 86 5.00 3.52 -7.76
N SER A 87 4.55 4.61 -8.37
CA SER A 87 5.06 5.95 -8.05
C SER A 87 4.40 6.58 -6.82
N HIS A 88 3.12 6.25 -6.52
CA HIS A 88 2.35 7.04 -5.58
C HIS A 88 1.67 6.26 -4.46
N ILE A 89 1.46 4.94 -4.58
CA ILE A 89 0.56 4.22 -3.67
C ILE A 89 1.27 3.14 -2.87
N VAL A 90 2.10 2.28 -3.47
CA VAL A 90 2.67 1.09 -2.82
C VAL A 90 3.41 1.45 -1.52
N LYS A 91 4.37 2.36 -1.59
CA LYS A 91 5.16 2.79 -0.42
C LYS A 91 4.27 3.38 0.68
N ARG A 92 3.29 4.23 0.30
CA ARG A 92 2.36 4.86 1.23
C ARG A 92 1.44 3.85 1.93
N LEU A 93 1.07 2.74 1.26
CA LEU A 93 0.34 1.65 1.89
C LEU A 93 1.15 0.99 3.00
N GLY A 94 2.44 0.70 2.76
CA GLY A 94 3.35 0.21 3.78
C GLY A 94 3.36 1.12 5.00
N GLN A 95 3.61 2.41 4.79
CA GLN A 95 3.64 3.43 5.85
C GLN A 95 2.30 3.50 6.60
N ARG A 96 1.18 3.52 5.88
CA ARG A 96 -0.16 3.67 6.49
C ARG A 96 -0.50 2.51 7.41
N PHE A 97 -0.22 1.27 7.01
CA PHE A 97 -0.59 0.10 7.81
C PHE A 97 0.37 -0.19 8.97
N THR A 98 1.49 0.50 9.07
CA THR A 98 2.42 0.37 10.21
C THR A 98 2.41 1.57 11.15
N ALA A 99 1.99 2.76 10.70
CA ALA A 99 2.01 3.99 11.50
C ALA A 99 1.24 3.90 12.82
N GLU A 100 0.06 3.27 12.84
CA GLU A 100 -0.76 3.13 14.05
C GLU A 100 -0.39 1.92 14.91
N ARG A 101 0.39 0.99 14.39
CA ARG A 101 0.87 -0.23 15.08
C ARG A 101 -0.22 -1.10 15.71
N THR A 102 -1.48 -0.95 15.30
CA THR A 102 -2.56 -1.84 15.76
C THR A 102 -2.37 -3.25 15.21
N ALA A 103 -2.76 -4.26 15.96
CA ALA A 103 -2.65 -5.65 15.51
C ALA A 103 -3.41 -5.91 14.20
N ALA A 104 -4.54 -5.24 13.97
CA ALA A 104 -5.32 -5.34 12.74
C ALA A 104 -4.56 -4.77 11.55
N ASN A 105 -3.98 -3.59 11.69
CA ASN A 105 -3.22 -2.93 10.65
C ASN A 105 -1.93 -3.71 10.32
N LEU A 106 -1.20 -4.18 11.33
CA LEU A 106 0.00 -5.00 11.14
C LEU A 106 -0.30 -6.35 10.46
N LYS A 107 -1.46 -6.97 10.74
CA LYS A 107 -1.91 -8.17 9.98
C LYS A 107 -2.22 -7.83 8.53
N THR A 108 -2.78 -6.65 8.26
CA THR A 108 -3.01 -6.20 6.88
C THR A 108 -1.68 -5.91 6.19
N ALA A 109 -0.72 -5.28 6.85
CA ALA A 109 0.64 -5.08 6.34
C ALA A 109 1.29 -6.41 5.90
N ALA A 110 1.22 -7.45 6.76
CA ALA A 110 1.68 -8.78 6.42
C ALA A 110 1.00 -9.34 5.16
N LYS A 111 -0.32 -9.18 5.05
CA LYS A 111 -1.08 -9.62 3.87
C LYS A 111 -0.66 -8.88 2.60
N LEU A 112 -0.33 -7.59 2.68
CA LEU A 112 0.16 -6.83 1.54
C LEU A 112 1.52 -7.33 1.07
N LEU A 113 2.46 -7.63 1.98
CA LEU A 113 3.75 -8.25 1.64
C LEU A 113 3.55 -9.59 0.92
N ALA A 114 2.63 -10.43 1.42
CA ALA A 114 2.33 -11.72 0.81
C ALA A 114 1.64 -11.60 -0.57
N LEU A 115 0.90 -10.51 -0.83
CA LEU A 115 0.22 -10.24 -2.10
C LEU A 115 1.15 -9.61 -3.14
N ALA A 116 2.20 -8.91 -2.71
CA ALA A 116 3.12 -8.21 -3.60
C ALA A 116 3.74 -9.18 -4.63
N PRO A 117 3.53 -8.94 -5.94
CA PRO A 117 3.88 -9.92 -6.97
C PRO A 117 5.38 -10.00 -7.23
N THR A 118 6.09 -8.89 -7.09
CA THR A 118 7.52 -8.80 -7.37
C THR A 118 8.32 -8.46 -6.13
N ASP A 119 9.58 -8.68 -6.24
CA ASP A 119 10.55 -8.32 -5.21
C ASP A 119 10.64 -6.81 -5.02
N SER A 120 10.59 -6.04 -6.09
CA SER A 120 10.54 -4.57 -6.04
C SER A 120 9.32 -4.06 -5.28
N ASP A 121 8.15 -4.69 -5.46
CA ASP A 121 6.93 -4.32 -4.74
C ASP A 121 7.07 -4.56 -3.23
N ARG A 122 7.70 -5.70 -2.85
CA ARG A 122 7.99 -6.02 -1.44
C ARG A 122 8.96 -5.03 -0.84
N ASP A 123 10.00 -4.65 -1.57
CA ASP A 123 10.99 -3.67 -1.12
C ASP A 123 10.36 -2.28 -0.91
N GLN A 124 9.51 -1.85 -1.82
CA GLN A 124 8.77 -0.59 -1.67
C GLN A 124 7.81 -0.61 -0.47
N LEU A 125 7.08 -1.72 -0.28
CA LEU A 125 6.22 -1.89 0.90
C LEU A 125 7.05 -1.85 2.19
N ALA A 126 8.15 -2.61 2.25
CA ALA A 126 9.02 -2.67 3.43
C ALA A 126 9.64 -1.30 3.76
N ALA A 127 10.07 -0.55 2.74
CA ALA A 127 10.55 0.82 2.91
C ALA A 127 9.46 1.75 3.46
N GLY A 128 8.23 1.62 3.00
CA GLY A 128 7.10 2.35 3.56
C GLY A 128 6.78 1.92 5.00
N MET A 129 6.84 0.62 5.29
CA MET A 129 6.64 0.09 6.64
C MET A 129 7.70 0.58 7.63
N GLU A 130 8.96 0.64 7.20
CA GLU A 130 10.03 1.24 8.01
C GLU A 130 9.73 2.70 8.33
N GLU A 131 9.32 3.49 7.35
CA GLU A 131 8.93 4.89 7.59
C GLU A 131 7.76 5.02 8.57
N GLY A 132 6.76 4.14 8.47
CA GLY A 132 5.62 4.13 9.40
C GLY A 132 6.01 3.75 10.83
N LEU A 133 7.06 2.94 11.00
CA LEU A 133 7.59 2.54 12.30
C LEU A 133 8.70 3.47 12.82
N ARG A 134 9.12 4.48 12.06
CA ARG A 134 10.27 5.33 12.42
C ARG A 134 10.18 5.84 13.87
N GLY A 135 11.26 5.62 14.61
CA GLY A 135 11.35 5.98 16.04
C GLY A 135 10.60 5.04 17.00
N ASN A 136 9.98 3.97 16.51
CA ASN A 136 9.19 3.06 17.33
C ASN A 136 9.50 1.59 17.02
N ALA A 137 9.58 0.76 18.06
CA ALA A 137 9.60 -0.69 17.95
C ALA A 137 8.18 -1.26 18.17
N VAL A 138 7.92 -2.43 17.61
CA VAL A 138 6.67 -3.17 17.83
C VAL A 138 6.95 -4.28 18.83
N GLN A 139 6.42 -4.14 20.05
CA GLN A 139 6.71 -5.08 21.13
C GLN A 139 6.18 -6.51 20.90
N ASN A 140 5.04 -6.67 20.25
CA ASN A 140 4.44 -7.97 19.97
C ASN A 140 3.90 -7.99 18.52
N PRO A 141 4.77 -8.04 17.52
CA PRO A 141 4.31 -8.06 16.14
C PRO A 141 3.53 -9.35 15.84
N PRO A 142 2.48 -9.29 15.01
CA PRO A 142 1.77 -10.49 14.58
C PRO A 142 2.73 -11.48 13.92
N LYS A 143 2.59 -12.77 14.24
CA LYS A 143 3.42 -13.84 13.64
C LYS A 143 3.40 -13.79 12.11
N SER A 144 2.26 -13.43 11.50
CA SER A 144 2.17 -13.25 10.05
C SER A 144 3.13 -12.19 9.52
N LEU A 145 3.29 -11.06 10.21
CA LEU A 145 4.21 -10.01 9.78
C LEU A 145 5.67 -10.44 9.99
N LEU A 146 5.98 -11.06 11.11
CA LEU A 146 7.32 -11.63 11.34
C LEU A 146 7.70 -12.64 10.26
N ASN A 147 6.81 -13.57 9.92
CA ASN A 147 7.07 -14.57 8.90
C ASN A 147 7.36 -13.95 7.52
N GLU A 148 6.60 -12.92 7.12
CA GLU A 148 6.87 -12.22 5.85
C GLU A 148 8.19 -11.42 5.91
N THR A 149 8.52 -10.85 7.07
CA THR A 149 9.81 -10.15 7.27
C THR A 149 10.99 -11.12 7.23
N ILE A 150 10.87 -12.32 7.82
CA ILE A 150 11.90 -13.38 7.74
C ILE A 150 12.12 -13.80 6.28
N LYS A 151 11.05 -14.01 5.50
CA LYS A 151 11.17 -14.33 4.06
C LYS A 151 11.92 -13.23 3.29
N LEU A 152 11.63 -11.96 3.59
CA LEU A 152 12.38 -10.84 2.99
C LEU A 152 13.85 -10.89 3.40
N TRP A 153 14.12 -11.10 4.67
CA TRP A 153 15.49 -11.19 5.21
C TRP A 153 16.30 -12.28 4.54
N GLU A 154 15.75 -13.48 4.44
CA GLU A 154 16.42 -14.63 3.85
C GLU A 154 16.63 -14.52 2.32
N SER A 155 15.79 -13.76 1.63
CA SER A 155 15.78 -13.69 0.16
C SER A 155 16.38 -12.42 -0.43
N ARG A 156 16.83 -11.46 0.41
CA ARG A 156 17.23 -10.12 -0.01
C ARG A 156 18.59 -9.71 0.49
N PRO A 157 19.31 -8.83 -0.22
CA PRO A 157 20.43 -8.10 0.37
C PRO A 157 19.94 -7.28 1.57
N HIS A 158 20.71 -7.30 2.64
CA HIS A 158 20.38 -6.57 3.87
C HIS A 158 20.68 -5.09 3.70
N THR A 159 19.72 -4.37 3.13
CA THR A 159 19.80 -2.90 3.02
C THR A 159 19.58 -2.25 4.38
N PRO A 160 20.10 -1.03 4.62
CA PRO A 160 19.87 -0.31 5.89
C PRO A 160 18.38 -0.19 6.24
N GLN A 161 17.50 -0.05 5.24
CA GLN A 161 16.05 0.00 5.43
C GLN A 161 15.49 -1.34 5.90
N LEU A 162 15.94 -2.45 5.31
CA LEU A 162 15.50 -3.79 5.73
C LEU A 162 16.01 -4.14 7.13
N ILE A 163 17.26 -3.83 7.43
CA ILE A 163 17.85 -4.00 8.77
C ILE A 163 17.03 -3.21 9.80
N SER A 164 16.80 -1.92 9.55
CA SER A 164 15.98 -1.07 10.43
C SER A 164 14.57 -1.60 10.61
N PHE A 165 13.90 -2.01 9.53
CA PHE A 165 12.54 -2.56 9.59
C PHE A 165 12.47 -3.86 10.40
N ALA A 166 13.37 -4.81 10.13
CA ALA A 166 13.42 -6.10 10.80
C ALA A 166 13.78 -5.96 12.30
N THR A 167 14.74 -5.08 12.63
CA THR A 167 15.09 -4.74 14.02
C THR A 167 13.90 -4.19 14.79
N ARG A 168 13.11 -3.28 14.18
CA ARG A 168 11.91 -2.71 14.83
C ARG A 168 10.80 -3.72 15.09
N LEU A 169 10.80 -4.83 14.36
CA LEU A 169 9.90 -5.97 14.56
C LEU A 169 10.48 -7.04 15.51
N GLY A 170 11.70 -6.85 16.00
CA GLY A 170 12.32 -7.75 16.97
C GLY A 170 12.97 -8.99 16.33
N LEU A 171 13.40 -8.92 15.07
CA LEU A 171 14.18 -10.00 14.45
C LEU A 171 15.61 -9.96 15.01
N HIS A 172 16.04 -11.05 15.70
CA HIS A 172 17.33 -11.10 16.39
C HIS A 172 18.50 -10.94 15.43
N GLU A 173 18.47 -11.65 14.30
CA GLU A 173 19.53 -11.61 13.29
C GLU A 173 19.75 -10.18 12.75
N ALA A 174 18.67 -9.41 12.62
CA ALA A 174 18.77 -8.02 12.20
C ALA A 174 19.30 -7.11 13.30
N MET A 175 19.05 -7.43 14.57
CA MET A 175 19.63 -6.68 15.70
C MET A 175 21.15 -6.89 15.79
N ASP A 176 21.62 -8.10 15.56
CA ASP A 176 23.05 -8.43 15.57
C ASP A 176 23.81 -7.75 14.43
N GLU A 177 23.16 -7.57 13.27
CA GLU A 177 23.75 -6.89 12.10
C GLU A 177 23.69 -5.35 12.21
N ALA A 178 22.84 -4.81 13.06
CA ALA A 178 22.65 -3.36 13.24
C ALA A 178 23.69 -2.71 14.17
N ILE A 179 24.57 -3.49 14.80
CA ILE A 179 25.64 -3.07 15.72
C ILE A 179 26.94 -2.87 14.94
#